data_90c019a0e426bf2b9925e0b678eca7ee
#
_entry.id   90c019a0e426bf2b9925e0b678eca7ee
#
_cell.length_a   1.000
_cell.length_b   1.000
_cell.length_c   1.000
_cell.angle_alpha   90.00
_cell.angle_beta   90.00
_cell.angle_gamma   90.00
#
_symmetry.space_group_name_H-M   'P 1'
#
loop_
_entity.id
_entity.type
_entity.pdbx_description
1 polymer ?
#
loop_
_entity_poly.entity_id
_entity_poly.type
_entity_poly.pdbx_seq_one_letter_code
_entity_poly.pdbx_strand_id
1 'polypeptide(L)'
;ARTLYRVRIGYADEAALAEVSPKSTIVFVINHRSNMDYVLAAFLAAERTALSYAVGEWARIWPLQQLIRAMGAYFVRRNSGDPLYRIVLARYVQMATTAGVTQAVFPEGGLTVDGLLRAPKFGLLDYMLKGFDANGDRDLVFIPVGINYDRVLEDRTQLLKLRPEGPRPGRWRGLLVGAEFSLRNLWLIVSGRW
;
A
#
# COMPACT_ATOMS: atom_id res chain seq x y z
N ALA A 1 -10.75 1.09 8.77
CA ALA A 1 -9.72 1.99 9.31
C ALA A 1 -10.18 2.63 10.63
N ARG A 2 -11.33 3.30 10.66
CA ARG A 2 -11.81 4.03 11.85
C ARG A 2 -12.04 3.18 13.11
N THR A 3 -12.21 1.87 12.97
CA THR A 3 -12.36 0.92 14.09
C THR A 3 -11.03 0.63 14.80
N LEU A 4 -9.92 0.66 14.04
CA LEU A 4 -8.59 0.32 14.54
C LEU A 4 -7.71 1.54 14.79
N TYR A 5 -7.96 2.64 14.07
CA TYR A 5 -7.16 3.86 14.13
C TYR A 5 -8.04 5.10 14.12
N ARG A 6 -7.66 6.09 14.90
CA ARG A 6 -8.17 7.44 14.76
C ARG A 6 -7.39 8.14 13.64
N VAL A 7 -7.96 8.14 12.45
CA VAL A 7 -7.35 8.81 11.29
C VAL A 7 -7.49 10.32 11.44
N ARG A 8 -6.37 11.02 11.31
CA ARG A 8 -6.31 12.50 11.29
C ARG A 8 -5.57 12.94 10.02
N ILE A 9 -6.12 13.93 9.34
CA ILE A 9 -5.43 14.60 8.24
C ILE A 9 -4.65 15.76 8.88
N GLY A 10 -3.33 15.70 8.82
CA GLY A 10 -2.46 16.72 9.39
C GLY A 10 -2.40 17.97 8.52
N TYR A 11 -2.14 17.75 7.22
CA TYR A 11 -2.08 18.81 6.22
C TYR A 11 -2.58 18.29 4.88
N ALA A 12 -3.33 19.09 4.16
CA ALA A 12 -3.68 18.87 2.77
C ALA A 12 -3.70 20.23 2.06
N ASP A 13 -3.09 20.32 0.90
CA ASP A 13 -3.22 21.48 0.02
C ASP A 13 -4.54 21.37 -0.74
N GLU A 14 -5.62 21.81 -0.09
CA GLU A 14 -6.97 21.73 -0.66
C GLU A 14 -7.12 22.58 -1.92
N ALA A 15 -6.39 23.71 -2.00
CA ALA A 15 -6.41 24.57 -3.17
C ALA A 15 -5.80 23.86 -4.39
N ALA A 16 -4.60 23.30 -4.25
CA ALA A 16 -3.95 22.54 -5.32
C ALA A 16 -4.76 21.28 -5.71
N LEU A 17 -5.40 20.62 -4.73
CA LEU A 17 -6.26 19.44 -5.02
C LEU A 17 -7.53 19.82 -5.77
N ALA A 18 -8.09 21.02 -5.52
CA ALA A 18 -9.27 21.53 -6.21
C ALA A 18 -8.99 21.89 -7.68
N GLU A 19 -7.75 22.27 -7.99
CA GLU A 19 -7.31 22.58 -9.37
C GLU A 19 -7.10 21.33 -10.23
N VAL A 20 -6.98 20.15 -9.62
CA VAL A 20 -6.79 18.88 -10.37
C VAL A 20 -8.02 18.57 -11.21
N SER A 21 -7.85 18.53 -12.52
CA SER A 21 -8.93 18.19 -13.45
C SER A 21 -9.53 16.82 -13.11
N PRO A 22 -10.87 16.67 -13.10
CA PRO A 22 -11.54 15.37 -12.92
C PRO A 22 -11.15 14.32 -13.97
N LYS A 23 -10.62 14.76 -15.13
CA LYS A 23 -10.15 13.86 -16.17
C LYS A 23 -8.75 13.34 -15.90
N SER A 24 -7.96 13.97 -15.01
CA SER A 24 -6.58 13.57 -14.74
C SER A 24 -6.47 12.16 -14.18
N THR A 25 -5.42 11.46 -14.55
CA THR A 25 -5.01 10.21 -13.89
C THR A 25 -4.25 10.56 -12.62
N ILE A 26 -4.78 10.19 -11.47
CA ILE A 26 -4.17 10.46 -10.17
C ILE A 26 -3.31 9.28 -9.74
N VAL A 27 -2.08 9.56 -9.31
CA VAL A 27 -1.16 8.59 -8.72
C VAL A 27 -0.76 9.06 -7.32
N PHE A 28 -1.23 8.37 -6.29
CA PHE A 28 -0.77 8.60 -4.93
C PHE A 28 0.60 7.95 -4.71
N VAL A 29 1.58 8.74 -4.31
CA VAL A 29 2.93 8.29 -3.97
C VAL A 29 3.06 8.25 -2.46
N ILE A 30 3.08 7.06 -1.88
CA ILE A 30 2.86 6.85 -0.44
C ILE A 30 4.08 6.17 0.17
N ASN A 31 4.55 6.64 1.33
CA ASN A 31 5.54 5.91 2.13
C ASN A 31 4.92 4.64 2.75
N HIS A 32 5.74 3.63 3.07
CA HIS A 32 5.22 2.32 3.49
C HIS A 32 5.64 1.95 4.92
N ARG A 33 4.75 2.23 5.89
CA ARG A 33 4.97 2.04 7.32
C ARG A 33 4.33 0.78 7.89
N SER A 34 3.14 0.43 7.38
CA SER A 34 2.30 -0.66 7.88
C SER A 34 1.53 -1.33 6.74
N ASN A 35 1.11 -2.57 6.92
CA ASN A 35 0.13 -3.19 6.01
C ASN A 35 -1.22 -2.46 6.02
N MET A 36 -1.50 -1.67 7.05
CA MET A 36 -2.67 -0.79 7.10
C MET A 36 -2.63 0.36 6.11
N ASP A 37 -1.46 0.70 5.54
CA ASP A 37 -1.33 1.75 4.53
C ASP A 37 -2.21 1.48 3.31
N TYR A 38 -2.39 0.21 2.93
CA TYR A 38 -3.29 -0.19 1.84
C TYR A 38 -4.75 0.16 2.14
N VAL A 39 -5.17 -0.07 3.39
CA VAL A 39 -6.53 0.24 3.85
C VAL A 39 -6.73 1.76 3.95
N LEU A 40 -5.72 2.49 4.41
CA LEU A 40 -5.77 3.96 4.48
C LEU A 40 -5.75 4.58 3.09
N ALA A 41 -4.92 4.08 2.16
CA ALA A 41 -4.90 4.53 0.78
C ALA A 41 -6.27 4.30 0.11
N ALA A 42 -6.85 3.11 0.27
CA ALA A 42 -8.19 2.82 -0.23
C ALA A 42 -9.26 3.71 0.42
N PHE A 43 -9.15 4.03 1.70
CA PHE A 43 -10.06 4.94 2.40
C PHE A 43 -9.94 6.37 1.87
N LEU A 44 -8.74 6.89 1.64
CA LEU A 44 -8.52 8.23 1.08
C LEU A 44 -9.05 8.36 -0.35
N ALA A 45 -8.94 7.29 -1.14
CA ALA A 45 -9.43 7.28 -2.51
C ALA A 45 -10.95 7.03 -2.63
N ALA A 46 -11.57 6.41 -1.62
CA ALA A 46 -12.96 5.92 -1.68
C ALA A 46 -14.00 7.03 -1.93
N GLU A 47 -13.69 8.28 -1.58
CA GLU A 47 -14.58 9.42 -1.84
C GLU A 47 -14.57 9.88 -3.30
N ARG A 48 -13.58 9.46 -4.11
CA ARG A 48 -13.39 9.94 -5.48
C ARG A 48 -13.46 8.85 -6.54
N THR A 49 -12.76 7.72 -6.34
CA THR A 49 -12.68 6.64 -7.35
C THR A 49 -12.21 5.32 -6.75
N ALA A 50 -12.38 4.22 -7.53
CA ALA A 50 -11.74 2.94 -7.21
C ALA A 50 -10.21 3.06 -7.34
N LEU A 51 -9.50 2.67 -6.30
CA LEU A 51 -8.05 2.73 -6.24
C LEU A 51 -7.43 1.43 -6.76
N SER A 52 -6.46 1.53 -7.66
CA SER A 52 -5.63 0.40 -8.09
C SER A 52 -4.22 0.48 -7.48
N TYR A 53 -3.74 -0.59 -6.84
CA TYR A 53 -2.43 -0.60 -6.20
C TYR A 53 -1.77 -1.97 -6.21
N ALA A 54 -0.43 -1.96 -6.20
CA ALA A 54 0.38 -3.16 -6.25
C ALA A 54 0.59 -3.76 -4.85
N VAL A 55 0.32 -5.05 -4.69
CA VAL A 55 0.56 -5.82 -3.46
C VAL A 55 1.48 -7.00 -3.74
N GLY A 56 2.40 -7.30 -2.83
CA GLY A 56 3.29 -8.46 -2.97
C GLY A 56 2.54 -9.80 -2.89
N GLU A 57 3.09 -10.83 -3.52
CA GLU A 57 2.48 -12.18 -3.56
C GLU A 57 2.23 -12.82 -2.18
N TRP A 58 2.86 -12.32 -1.10
CA TRP A 58 2.61 -12.79 0.26
C TRP A 58 1.15 -12.70 0.70
N ALA A 59 0.39 -11.79 0.09
CA ALA A 59 -1.02 -11.57 0.38
C ALA A 59 -1.95 -12.52 -0.41
N ARG A 60 -1.41 -13.45 -1.19
CA ARG A 60 -2.17 -14.47 -1.94
C ARG A 60 -2.62 -15.65 -1.05
N ILE A 61 -3.20 -15.35 0.11
CA ILE A 61 -3.72 -16.33 1.07
C ILE A 61 -5.23 -16.16 1.15
N TRP A 62 -5.98 -17.25 0.98
CA TRP A 62 -7.42 -17.23 1.18
C TRP A 62 -7.78 -17.05 2.66
N PRO A 63 -8.76 -16.20 3.05
CA PRO A 63 -9.64 -15.33 2.23
C PRO A 63 -9.06 -13.93 1.96
N LEU A 64 -7.87 -13.61 2.47
CA LEU A 64 -7.24 -12.28 2.38
C LEU A 64 -7.07 -11.83 0.94
N GLN A 65 -6.74 -12.75 0.03
CA GLN A 65 -6.60 -12.45 -1.40
C GLN A 65 -7.86 -11.85 -2.01
N GLN A 66 -9.03 -12.40 -1.68
CA GLN A 66 -10.32 -11.93 -2.22
C GLN A 66 -10.63 -10.52 -1.70
N LEU A 67 -10.42 -10.30 -0.41
CA LEU A 67 -10.62 -8.99 0.20
C LEU A 67 -9.72 -7.92 -0.43
N ILE A 68 -8.43 -8.23 -0.58
CA ILE A 68 -7.45 -7.30 -1.16
C ILE A 68 -7.78 -7.00 -2.63
N ARG A 69 -8.21 -8.00 -3.42
CA ARG A 69 -8.67 -7.78 -4.80
C ARG A 69 -9.94 -6.91 -4.86
N ALA A 70 -10.90 -7.15 -3.96
CA ALA A 70 -12.10 -6.34 -3.88
C ALA A 70 -11.81 -4.87 -3.54
N MET A 71 -10.66 -4.60 -2.90
CA MET A 71 -10.15 -3.25 -2.63
C MET A 71 -9.37 -2.64 -3.80
N GLY A 72 -9.33 -3.29 -4.98
CA GLY A 72 -8.66 -2.78 -6.18
C GLY A 72 -7.19 -3.18 -6.33
N ALA A 73 -6.66 -4.05 -5.47
CA ALA A 73 -5.26 -4.47 -5.56
C ALA A 73 -4.98 -5.48 -6.67
N TYR A 74 -3.82 -5.36 -7.28
CA TYR A 74 -3.22 -6.39 -8.14
C TYR A 74 -1.92 -6.93 -7.52
N PHE A 75 -1.61 -8.20 -7.79
CA PHE A 75 -0.46 -8.85 -7.18
C PHE A 75 0.78 -8.75 -8.05
N VAL A 76 1.90 -8.35 -7.43
CA VAL A 76 3.19 -8.17 -8.10
C VAL A 76 4.23 -9.12 -7.55
N ARG A 77 4.94 -9.84 -8.44
CA ARG A 77 6.12 -10.62 -8.11
C ARG A 77 7.30 -9.68 -7.89
N ARG A 78 7.86 -9.73 -6.67
CA ARG A 78 9.06 -8.98 -6.38
C ARG A 78 10.29 -9.65 -7.02
N ASN A 79 11.16 -8.84 -7.60
CA ASN A 79 12.41 -9.29 -8.21
C ASN A 79 12.23 -10.37 -9.29
N SER A 80 11.12 -10.36 -10.03
CA SER A 80 10.92 -11.28 -11.13
C SER A 80 11.98 -11.05 -12.21
N GLY A 81 12.78 -12.10 -12.49
CA GLY A 81 13.70 -12.13 -13.62
C GLY A 81 13.01 -12.44 -14.95
N ASP A 82 11.73 -12.82 -14.94
CA ASP A 82 10.96 -13.20 -16.11
C ASP A 82 10.64 -11.99 -17.01
N PRO A 83 11.20 -11.92 -18.22
CA PRO A 83 10.99 -10.81 -19.15
C PRO A 83 9.52 -10.68 -19.59
N LEU A 84 8.84 -11.81 -19.83
CA LEU A 84 7.44 -11.81 -20.26
C LEU A 84 6.54 -11.22 -19.16
N TYR A 85 6.77 -11.62 -17.92
CA TYR A 85 6.05 -11.06 -16.78
C TYR A 85 6.22 -9.52 -16.68
N ARG A 86 7.45 -9.03 -16.89
CA ARG A 86 7.72 -7.58 -16.84
C ARG A 86 7.00 -6.83 -17.96
N ILE A 87 6.97 -7.38 -19.17
CA ILE A 87 6.26 -6.79 -20.32
C ILE A 87 4.75 -6.74 -20.01
N VAL A 88 4.17 -7.82 -19.54
CA VAL A 88 2.74 -7.89 -19.19
C VAL A 88 2.40 -6.90 -18.09
N LEU A 89 3.20 -6.82 -17.02
CA LEU A 89 3.01 -5.89 -15.93
C LEU A 89 3.11 -4.43 -16.42
N ALA A 90 4.13 -4.12 -17.21
CA ALA A 90 4.31 -2.78 -17.78
C ALA A 90 3.08 -2.38 -18.61
N ARG A 91 2.63 -3.27 -19.51
CA ARG A 91 1.45 -3.02 -20.34
C ARG A 91 0.18 -2.82 -19.53
N TYR A 92 -0.02 -3.64 -18.50
CA TYR A 92 -1.15 -3.50 -17.59
C TYR A 92 -1.17 -2.13 -16.90
N VAL A 93 -0.03 -1.70 -16.33
CA VAL A 93 0.10 -0.40 -15.66
C VAL A 93 -0.10 0.76 -16.65
N GLN A 94 0.47 0.68 -17.86
CA GLN A 94 0.27 1.68 -18.92
C GLN A 94 -1.20 1.82 -19.30
N MET A 95 -1.88 0.70 -19.53
CA MET A 95 -3.31 0.70 -19.86
C MET A 95 -4.16 1.31 -18.73
N ALA A 96 -3.87 1.00 -17.47
CA ALA A 96 -4.54 1.60 -16.33
C ALA A 96 -4.32 3.12 -16.28
N THR A 97 -3.10 3.57 -16.53
CA THR A 97 -2.75 5.01 -16.59
C THR A 97 -3.49 5.73 -17.69
N THR A 98 -3.46 5.20 -18.92
CA THR A 98 -4.15 5.77 -20.08
C THR A 98 -5.68 5.79 -19.89
N ALA A 99 -6.23 4.77 -19.22
CA ALA A 99 -7.67 4.69 -18.91
C ALA A 99 -8.11 5.65 -17.79
N GLY A 100 -7.20 6.35 -17.13
CA GLY A 100 -7.53 7.29 -16.05
C GLY A 100 -7.81 6.63 -14.72
N VAL A 101 -7.37 5.39 -14.52
CA VAL A 101 -7.55 4.68 -13.26
C VAL A 101 -6.68 5.33 -12.18
N THR A 102 -7.27 5.74 -11.07
CA THR A 102 -6.52 6.23 -9.90
C THR A 102 -5.64 5.11 -9.34
N GLN A 103 -4.36 5.40 -9.16
CA GLN A 103 -3.38 4.43 -8.72
C GLN A 103 -2.70 4.86 -7.42
N ALA A 104 -2.18 3.89 -6.65
CA ALA A 104 -1.27 4.16 -5.54
C ALA A 104 0.00 3.34 -5.69
N VAL A 105 1.12 3.95 -5.39
CA VAL A 105 2.43 3.33 -5.43
C VAL A 105 3.18 3.58 -4.13
N PHE A 106 3.85 2.54 -3.66
CA PHE A 106 4.75 2.58 -2.50
C PHE A 106 6.18 2.43 -3.00
N PRO A 107 6.89 3.52 -3.29
CA PRO A 107 8.21 3.45 -3.95
C PRO A 107 9.24 2.66 -3.16
N GLU A 108 9.12 2.63 -1.83
CA GLU A 108 10.00 1.84 -0.96
C GLU A 108 9.97 0.32 -1.27
N GLY A 109 8.90 -0.16 -1.92
CA GLY A 109 8.74 -1.56 -2.34
C GLY A 109 8.65 -2.56 -1.19
N GLY A 110 8.46 -2.11 0.04
CA GLY A 110 8.27 -2.93 1.23
C GLY A 110 8.22 -2.11 2.49
N LEU A 111 7.73 -2.72 3.58
CA LEU A 111 7.64 -2.05 4.87
C LEU A 111 9.02 -1.63 5.38
N THR A 112 9.11 -0.42 5.91
CA THR A 112 10.26 -0.02 6.73
C THR A 112 10.25 -0.82 8.03
N VAL A 113 11.42 -1.17 8.53
CA VAL A 113 11.58 -1.90 9.80
C VAL A 113 12.02 -0.97 10.92
N ASP A 114 12.85 0.01 10.58
CA ASP A 114 13.48 0.99 11.48
C ASP A 114 12.78 2.35 11.50
N GLY A 115 11.70 2.50 10.73
CA GLY A 115 10.97 3.75 10.61
C GLY A 115 11.61 4.77 9.65
N LEU A 116 12.78 4.48 9.09
CA LEU A 116 13.43 5.36 8.11
C LEU A 116 12.86 5.15 6.70
N LEU A 117 12.94 6.18 5.86
CA LEU A 117 12.62 6.08 4.45
C LEU A 117 13.65 5.20 3.74
N ARG A 118 13.19 4.32 2.87
CA ARG A 118 14.04 3.46 2.04
C ARG A 118 14.29 4.09 0.68
N ALA A 119 15.39 3.71 0.06
CA ALA A 119 15.68 4.12 -1.31
C ALA A 119 14.52 3.74 -2.25
N PRO A 120 13.99 4.68 -3.05
CA PRO A 120 12.84 4.45 -3.89
C PRO A 120 13.15 3.53 -5.06
N LYS A 121 12.17 2.70 -5.45
CA LYS A 121 12.16 1.86 -6.64
C LYS A 121 11.22 2.45 -7.67
N PHE A 122 11.74 2.92 -8.78
CA PHE A 122 10.98 3.66 -9.78
C PHE A 122 10.27 2.79 -10.83
N GLY A 123 10.42 1.45 -10.79
CA GLY A 123 9.92 0.59 -11.87
C GLY A 123 8.43 0.74 -12.22
N LEU A 124 7.54 0.83 -11.21
CA LEU A 124 6.12 1.07 -11.47
C LEU A 124 5.85 2.50 -11.95
N LEU A 125 6.54 3.49 -11.38
CA LEU A 125 6.43 4.89 -11.82
C LEU A 125 6.91 5.06 -13.26
N ASP A 126 7.99 4.40 -13.66
CA ASP A 126 8.47 4.37 -15.05
C ASP A 126 7.41 3.79 -15.99
N TYR A 127 6.71 2.72 -15.58
CA TYR A 127 5.63 2.15 -16.39
C TYR A 127 4.44 3.11 -16.53
N MET A 128 4.10 3.85 -15.45
CA MET A 128 3.05 4.87 -15.47
C MET A 128 3.41 6.02 -16.41
N LEU A 129 4.64 6.55 -16.30
CA LEU A 129 5.15 7.60 -17.17
C LEU A 129 5.18 7.20 -18.65
N LYS A 130 5.55 5.95 -18.95
CA LYS A 130 5.51 5.42 -20.33
C LYS A 130 4.09 5.22 -20.86
N GLY A 131 3.09 5.20 -19.99
CA GLY A 131 1.67 5.19 -20.39
C GLY A 131 1.06 6.59 -20.54
N PHE A 132 1.80 7.65 -20.26
CA PHE A 132 1.35 9.02 -20.37
C PHE A 132 1.55 9.54 -21.81
N ASP A 133 0.53 10.19 -22.35
CA ASP A 133 0.59 10.91 -23.62
C ASP A 133 0.50 12.42 -23.35
N ALA A 134 1.61 13.12 -23.60
CA ALA A 134 1.71 14.57 -23.39
C ALA A 134 0.82 15.40 -24.33
N ASN A 135 0.39 14.83 -25.47
CA ASN A 135 -0.52 15.46 -26.41
C ASN A 135 -1.99 15.05 -26.21
N GLY A 136 -2.25 14.19 -25.23
CA GLY A 136 -3.59 13.75 -24.86
C GLY A 136 -4.33 14.78 -24.02
N ASP A 137 -5.63 14.55 -23.82
CA ASP A 137 -6.54 15.40 -23.02
C ASP A 137 -6.57 15.02 -21.53
N ARG A 138 -5.62 14.20 -21.07
CA ARG A 138 -5.58 13.68 -19.70
C ARG A 138 -4.19 13.89 -19.08
N ASP A 139 -4.14 14.66 -18.02
CA ASP A 139 -2.93 14.85 -17.24
C ASP A 139 -2.63 13.66 -16.34
N LEU A 140 -1.36 13.47 -16.00
CA LEU A 140 -0.87 12.52 -15.00
C LEU A 140 -0.38 13.30 -13.79
N VAL A 141 -1.17 13.22 -12.68
CA VAL A 141 -0.94 14.01 -11.47
C VAL A 141 -0.41 13.11 -10.36
N PHE A 142 0.77 13.42 -9.85
CA PHE A 142 1.37 12.72 -8.70
C PHE A 142 1.06 13.48 -7.41
N ILE A 143 0.41 12.80 -6.46
CA ILE A 143 0.07 13.35 -5.16
C ILE A 143 0.90 12.64 -4.08
N PRO A 144 1.88 13.32 -3.46
CA PRO A 144 2.63 12.74 -2.36
C PRO A 144 1.74 12.63 -1.11
N VAL A 145 1.76 11.46 -0.47
CA VAL A 145 1.01 11.19 0.76
C VAL A 145 1.96 10.65 1.83
N GLY A 146 2.16 11.43 2.88
CA GLY A 146 2.91 11.02 4.06
C GLY A 146 2.00 10.34 5.08
N ILE A 147 2.24 9.05 5.36
CA ILE A 147 1.55 8.33 6.43
C ILE A 147 2.47 8.19 7.63
N ASN A 148 1.97 8.51 8.81
CA ASN A 148 2.62 8.27 10.06
C ASN A 148 1.66 7.62 11.06
N TYR A 149 2.21 6.87 12.02
CA TYR A 149 1.46 6.17 13.06
C TYR A 149 2.06 6.45 14.42
N ASP A 150 1.23 6.69 15.42
CA ASP A 150 1.67 6.66 16.81
C ASP A 150 2.11 5.24 17.20
N ARG A 151 1.43 4.23 16.63
CA ARG A 151 1.73 2.81 16.81
C ARG A 151 1.31 2.00 15.60
N VAL A 152 2.18 1.12 15.10
CA VAL A 152 1.87 0.17 14.01
C VAL A 152 1.46 -1.19 14.57
N LEU A 153 0.59 -1.92 13.88
CA LEU A 153 0.17 -3.26 14.29
C LEU A 153 1.33 -4.26 14.28
N GLU A 154 2.31 -4.03 13.42
CA GLU A 154 3.47 -4.89 13.22
C GLU A 154 4.67 -4.54 14.11
N ASP A 155 4.53 -3.63 15.09
CA ASP A 155 5.63 -3.12 15.92
C ASP A 155 6.50 -4.23 16.51
N ARG A 156 5.89 -5.25 17.12
CA ARG A 156 6.60 -6.39 17.71
C ARG A 156 7.39 -7.20 16.69
N THR A 157 6.79 -7.46 15.52
CA THR A 157 7.46 -8.22 14.45
C THR A 157 8.59 -7.43 13.81
N GLN A 158 8.46 -6.12 13.72
CA GLN A 158 9.49 -5.23 13.23
C GLN A 158 10.65 -5.14 14.23
N LEU A 159 10.37 -4.95 15.52
CA LEU A 159 11.37 -4.95 16.58
C LEU A 159 12.15 -6.26 16.67
N LEU A 160 11.49 -7.42 16.47
CA LEU A 160 12.17 -8.72 16.41
C LEU A 160 13.13 -8.84 15.23
N LYS A 161 12.83 -8.19 14.10
CA LYS A 161 13.74 -8.14 12.94
C LYS A 161 14.96 -7.26 13.16
N LEU A 162 14.84 -6.23 14.02
CA LEU A 162 15.96 -5.36 14.40
C LEU A 162 16.90 -5.98 15.44
N ARG A 163 16.47 -7.06 16.10
CA ARG A 163 17.31 -7.81 17.06
C ARG A 163 17.83 -9.09 16.41
N PRO A 164 19.02 -9.12 15.83
CA PRO A 164 19.53 -10.28 15.09
C PRO A 164 19.84 -11.50 15.98
N GLU A 165 20.00 -11.33 17.29
CA GLU A 165 20.52 -12.35 18.22
C GLU A 165 19.44 -13.09 19.04
N GLY A 166 18.16 -12.93 18.75
CA GLY A 166 17.10 -13.65 19.47
C GLY A 166 16.78 -15.01 18.84
N PRO A 167 16.42 -16.05 19.63
CA PRO A 167 15.97 -17.32 19.08
C PRO A 167 14.71 -17.10 18.22
N ARG A 168 14.82 -17.38 16.92
CA ARG A 168 13.68 -17.30 16.01
C ARG A 168 12.66 -18.34 16.45
N PRO A 169 11.41 -17.95 16.82
CA PRO A 169 10.42 -18.93 17.19
C PRO A 169 10.18 -19.89 16.03
N GLY A 170 10.18 -21.19 16.31
CA GLY A 170 9.85 -22.20 15.31
C GLY A 170 8.48 -21.92 14.68
N ARG A 171 8.23 -22.39 13.44
CA ARG A 171 7.03 -22.05 12.64
C ARG A 171 5.72 -22.23 13.42
N TRP A 172 5.60 -23.30 14.22
CA TRP A 172 4.43 -23.60 15.04
C TRP A 172 4.29 -22.62 16.22
N ARG A 173 5.38 -22.26 16.87
CA ARG A 173 5.38 -21.27 17.94
C ARG A 173 5.04 -19.87 17.42
N GLY A 174 5.51 -19.52 16.22
CA GLY A 174 5.14 -18.28 15.53
C GLY A 174 3.64 -18.21 15.21
N LEU A 175 3.04 -19.32 14.77
CA LEU A 175 1.59 -19.40 14.50
C LEU A 175 0.76 -19.28 15.80
N LEU A 176 1.15 -19.94 16.89
CA LEU A 176 0.47 -19.85 18.17
C LEU A 176 0.52 -18.44 18.75
N VAL A 177 1.71 -17.81 18.74
CA VAL A 177 1.88 -16.42 19.18
C VAL A 177 1.09 -15.44 18.30
N GLY A 178 1.05 -15.67 16.99
CA GLY A 178 0.24 -14.89 16.06
C GLY A 178 -1.26 -15.04 16.31
N ALA A 179 -1.74 -16.25 16.58
CA ALA A 179 -3.14 -16.53 16.88
C ALA A 179 -3.55 -15.91 18.24
N GLU A 180 -2.75 -16.08 19.28
CA GLU A 180 -2.97 -15.46 20.60
C GLU A 180 -3.01 -13.93 20.49
N PHE A 181 -2.08 -13.33 19.77
CA PHE A 181 -2.05 -11.89 19.51
C PHE A 181 -3.31 -11.43 18.78
N SER A 182 -3.75 -12.15 17.74
CA SER A 182 -4.93 -11.81 16.97
C SER A 182 -6.20 -11.91 17.79
N LEU A 183 -6.37 -12.98 18.59
CA LEU A 183 -7.50 -13.18 19.48
C LEU A 183 -7.56 -12.13 20.59
N ARG A 184 -6.43 -11.80 21.18
CA ARG A 184 -6.35 -10.76 22.20
C ARG A 184 -6.70 -9.38 21.63
N ASN A 185 -6.20 -9.03 20.45
CA ASN A 185 -6.54 -7.77 19.82
C ASN A 185 -8.01 -7.71 19.39
N LEU A 186 -8.55 -8.80 18.87
CA LEU A 186 -9.98 -8.90 18.57
C LEU A 186 -10.83 -8.67 19.83
N TRP A 187 -10.43 -9.29 20.94
CA TRP A 187 -11.12 -9.11 22.23
C TRP A 187 -11.03 -7.65 22.73
N LEU A 188 -9.87 -7.00 22.61
CA LEU A 188 -9.69 -5.59 22.99
C LEU A 188 -10.57 -4.67 22.12
N ILE A 189 -10.70 -4.95 20.83
CA ILE A 189 -11.55 -4.20 19.90
C ILE A 189 -13.03 -4.36 20.29
N VAL A 190 -13.47 -5.61 20.50
CA VAL A 190 -14.87 -5.92 20.85
C VAL A 190 -15.25 -5.38 22.21
N SER A 191 -14.31 -5.40 23.18
CA SER A 191 -14.53 -4.86 24.54
C SER A 191 -14.40 -3.34 24.66
N GLY A 192 -14.06 -2.63 23.56
CA GLY A 192 -13.85 -1.17 23.57
C GLY A 192 -12.61 -0.72 24.36
N ARG A 193 -11.69 -1.64 24.67
CA ARG A 193 -10.46 -1.40 25.46
C ARG A 193 -9.21 -1.24 24.57
N TRP A 194 -9.41 -1.04 23.29
CA TRP A 194 -8.33 -0.84 22.31
C TRP A 194 -7.70 0.56 22.43
#